data_ea021a85e8674de40c3e61a723f4e705
#
_entry.id   ea021a85e8674de40c3e61a723f4e705
#
_cell.length_a   1.000
_cell.length_b   1.000
_cell.length_c   1.000
_cell.angle_alpha   90.00
_cell.angle_beta   90.00
_cell.angle_gamma   90.00
#
_symmetry.space_group_name_H-M   'P 1'
#
loop_
_entity.id
_entity.type
_entity.pdbx_description
1 polymer ?
#
loop_
_entity_poly.entity_id
_entity_poly.type
_entity_poly.pdbx_seq_one_letter_code
_entity_poly.pdbx_strand_id
1 'polypeptide(L)'
;MTYIEEEFYELLHAYNNLERGDVIKEATDLIWVTYGLLHTMGVDVEQAFARLADSNISKLPFTYKDGKVQKGPNYKKPHLNDL
;
A
#
# COMPACT_ATOMS: atom_id res chain seq x y z
N MET A 1 -2.25 19.86 -6.54
CA MET A 1 -2.55 18.55 -5.92
C MET A 1 -2.62 17.50 -7.01
N THR A 2 -1.94 16.38 -6.83
CA THR A 2 -2.02 15.28 -7.78
C THR A 2 -3.33 14.53 -7.64
N TYR A 3 -3.67 13.76 -8.68
CA TYR A 3 -4.88 12.94 -8.66
C TYR A 3 -4.87 11.92 -7.52
N ILE A 4 -3.69 11.33 -7.25
CA ILE A 4 -3.53 10.38 -6.13
C ILE A 4 -3.75 11.07 -4.78
N GLU A 5 -3.24 12.30 -4.62
CA GLU A 5 -3.45 13.06 -3.40
C GLU A 5 -4.94 13.35 -3.18
N GLU A 6 -5.66 13.73 -4.23
CA GLU A 6 -7.09 13.97 -4.15
C GLU A 6 -7.84 12.74 -3.67
N GLU A 7 -7.54 11.57 -4.27
CA GLU A 7 -8.19 10.32 -3.89
C GLU A 7 -7.85 9.91 -2.45
N PHE A 8 -6.62 10.17 -2.03
CA PHE A 8 -6.21 9.91 -0.64
C PHE A 8 -7.01 10.77 0.34
N TYR A 9 -7.16 12.06 0.06
CA TYR A 9 -7.92 12.95 0.94
C TYR A 9 -9.40 12.59 0.97
N GLU A 10 -9.97 12.17 -0.15
CA GLU A 10 -11.36 11.70 -0.19
C GLU A 10 -11.54 10.45 0.67
N LEU A 11 -10.59 9.51 0.61
CA LEU A 11 -10.61 8.33 1.47
C LEU A 11 -10.51 8.71 2.94
N LEU A 12 -9.60 9.63 3.28
CA LEU A 12 -9.42 10.07 4.66
C LEU A 12 -10.70 10.72 5.19
N HIS A 13 -11.36 11.54 4.38
CA HIS A 13 -12.61 12.17 4.73
C HIS A 13 -13.72 11.14 4.98
N ALA A 14 -13.87 10.16 4.08
CA ALA A 14 -14.85 9.09 4.21
C ALA A 14 -14.60 8.25 5.47
N TYR A 15 -13.34 7.91 5.73
CA TYR A 15 -12.95 7.16 6.92
C TYR A 15 -13.32 7.91 8.20
N ASN A 16 -13.07 9.22 8.24
CA ASN A 16 -13.38 10.04 9.40
C ASN A 16 -14.89 10.18 9.66
N ASN A 17 -15.70 10.05 8.62
CA ASN A 17 -17.17 10.10 8.73
C ASN A 17 -17.80 8.73 8.97
N LEU A 18 -17.00 7.65 8.92
CA LEU A 18 -17.43 6.27 9.23
C LEU A 18 -18.60 5.77 8.36
N GLU A 19 -18.72 6.27 7.14
CA GLU A 19 -19.71 5.80 6.18
C GLU A 19 -19.11 4.64 5.38
N ARG A 20 -19.54 3.41 5.72
CA ARG A 20 -18.95 2.18 5.15
C ARG A 20 -18.91 2.19 3.63
N GLY A 21 -20.02 2.53 2.97
CA GLY A 21 -20.09 2.53 1.51
C GLY A 21 -19.11 3.52 0.89
N ASP A 22 -19.00 4.70 1.50
CA ASP A 22 -18.08 5.73 1.03
C ASP A 22 -16.63 5.32 1.24
N VAL A 23 -16.31 4.69 2.36
CA VAL A 23 -14.97 4.17 2.61
C VAL A 23 -14.58 3.14 1.55
N ILE A 24 -15.47 2.21 1.24
CA ILE A 24 -15.23 1.18 0.22
C ILE A 24 -15.00 1.84 -1.13
N LYS A 25 -15.85 2.78 -1.51
CA LYS A 25 -15.73 3.48 -2.79
C LYS A 25 -14.42 4.23 -2.89
N GLU A 26 -14.09 5.03 -1.89
CA GLU A 26 -12.89 5.87 -1.95
C GLU A 26 -11.61 5.04 -1.85
N ALA A 27 -11.60 3.96 -1.07
CA ALA A 27 -10.47 3.04 -1.03
C ALA A 27 -10.27 2.36 -2.39
N THR A 28 -11.35 1.94 -3.03
CA THR A 28 -11.29 1.31 -4.35
C THR A 28 -10.83 2.28 -5.42
N ASP A 29 -11.30 3.55 -5.36
CA ASP A 29 -10.83 4.60 -6.27
C ASP A 29 -9.32 4.84 -6.12
N LEU A 30 -8.81 4.86 -4.88
CA LEU A 30 -7.39 5.04 -4.64
C LEU A 30 -6.58 3.89 -5.23
N ILE A 31 -7.03 2.65 -5.06
CA ILE A 31 -6.40 1.48 -5.69
C ILE A 31 -6.39 1.64 -7.20
N TRP A 32 -7.50 2.07 -7.79
CA TRP A 32 -7.65 2.23 -9.23
C TRP A 32 -6.64 3.23 -9.80
N VAL A 33 -6.53 4.41 -9.19
CA VAL A 33 -5.62 5.44 -9.71
C VAL A 33 -4.16 5.08 -9.48
N THR A 34 -3.86 4.40 -8.38
CA THR A 34 -2.50 3.93 -8.09
C THR A 34 -2.10 2.83 -9.07
N TYR A 35 -3.00 1.91 -9.36
CA TYR A 35 -2.79 0.90 -10.40
C TYR A 35 -2.51 1.57 -11.75
N GLY A 36 -3.29 2.61 -12.10
CA GLY A 36 -3.09 3.36 -13.34
C GLY A 36 -1.71 3.96 -13.45
N LEU A 37 -1.16 4.48 -12.33
CA LEU A 37 0.21 4.99 -12.30
C LEU A 37 1.21 3.90 -12.64
N LEU A 38 1.11 2.75 -12.01
CA LEU A 38 2.01 1.62 -12.27
C LEU A 38 1.91 1.14 -13.72
N HIS A 39 0.69 1.10 -14.25
CA HIS A 39 0.46 0.74 -15.65
C HIS A 39 1.15 1.73 -16.60
N THR A 40 1.04 3.02 -16.31
CA THR A 40 1.68 4.07 -17.11
C THR A 40 3.20 3.94 -17.09
N MET A 41 3.77 3.46 -15.99
CA MET A 41 5.20 3.22 -15.86
C MET A 41 5.66 1.94 -16.56
N GLY A 42 4.74 1.13 -17.08
CA GLY A 42 5.07 -0.15 -17.70
C GLY A 42 5.46 -1.23 -16.71
N VAL A 43 5.01 -1.12 -15.46
CA VAL A 43 5.37 -2.07 -14.39
C VAL A 43 4.54 -3.35 -14.50
N ASP A 44 5.19 -4.50 -14.29
CA ASP A 44 4.52 -5.77 -14.07
C ASP A 44 3.93 -5.75 -12.64
N VAL A 45 2.65 -5.43 -12.54
CA VAL A 45 2.00 -5.22 -11.24
C VAL A 45 1.91 -6.52 -10.44
N GLU A 46 1.64 -7.66 -11.11
CA GLU A 46 1.60 -8.95 -10.41
C GLU A 46 2.94 -9.27 -9.76
N GLN A 47 4.03 -9.05 -10.48
CA GLN A 47 5.37 -9.30 -9.95
C GLN A 47 5.71 -8.34 -8.82
N ALA A 48 5.31 -7.07 -8.94
CA ALA A 48 5.50 -6.10 -7.87
C ALA A 48 4.78 -6.52 -6.59
N PHE A 49 3.52 -6.95 -6.71
CA PHE A 49 2.75 -7.44 -5.56
C PHE A 49 3.37 -8.70 -4.96
N ALA A 50 3.83 -9.64 -5.78
CA ALA A 50 4.44 -10.87 -5.29
C ALA A 50 5.70 -10.56 -4.47
N ARG A 51 6.55 -9.68 -4.98
CA ARG A 51 7.78 -9.28 -4.27
C ARG A 51 7.48 -8.51 -2.99
N LEU A 52 6.48 -7.63 -3.03
CA LEU A 52 6.06 -6.90 -1.84
C LEU A 52 5.50 -7.85 -0.77
N ALA A 53 4.67 -8.82 -1.18
CA ALA A 53 4.12 -9.82 -0.27
C ALA A 53 5.23 -10.62 0.41
N ASP A 54 6.22 -11.08 -0.35
CA ASP A 54 7.37 -11.81 0.21
C ASP A 54 8.13 -10.94 1.21
N SER A 55 8.34 -9.68 0.89
CA SER A 55 8.98 -8.73 1.79
C SER A 55 8.18 -8.55 3.08
N ASN A 56 6.87 -8.39 2.97
CA ASN A 56 6.00 -8.20 4.14
C ASN A 56 5.99 -9.46 5.03
N ILE A 57 5.96 -10.64 4.42
CA ILE A 57 6.04 -11.90 5.17
C ILE A 57 7.39 -12.02 5.89
N SER A 58 8.46 -11.53 5.27
CA SER A 58 9.80 -11.59 5.88
C SER A 58 9.94 -10.72 7.12
N LYS A 59 8.99 -9.83 7.40
CA LYS A 59 8.97 -9.05 8.64
C LYS A 59 8.66 -9.91 9.86
N LEU A 60 8.09 -11.08 9.66
CA LEU A 60 7.71 -11.99 10.74
C LEU A 60 8.90 -12.82 11.20
N PRO A 61 8.99 -13.18 12.50
CA PRO A 61 8.12 -12.68 13.55
C PRO A 61 8.43 -11.24 13.92
N PHE A 62 7.40 -10.44 14.18
CA PHE A 62 7.58 -9.06 14.60
C PHE A 62 8.29 -8.98 15.94
N THR A 63 9.09 -7.91 16.11
CA THR A 63 9.71 -7.58 17.38
C THR A 63 9.08 -6.30 17.93
N TYR A 64 9.41 -5.96 19.18
CA TYR A 64 8.88 -4.76 19.82
C TYR A 64 10.01 -3.95 20.38
N LYS A 65 9.91 -2.62 20.23
CA LYS A 65 10.87 -1.69 20.79
C LYS A 65 10.12 -0.44 21.23
N ASP A 66 10.26 -0.07 22.50
CA ASP A 66 9.60 1.11 23.09
C ASP A 66 8.08 1.09 22.86
N GLY A 67 7.46 -0.09 22.95
CA GLY A 67 6.03 -0.27 22.78
C GLY A 67 5.55 -0.26 21.32
N LYS A 68 6.47 -0.18 20.37
CA LYS A 68 6.14 -0.18 18.93
C LYS A 68 6.54 -1.48 18.27
N VAL A 69 5.69 -1.94 17.34
CA VAL A 69 5.97 -3.11 16.52
C VAL A 69 7.09 -2.77 15.55
N GLN A 70 8.09 -3.64 15.48
CA GLN A 70 9.23 -3.50 14.58
C GLN A 70 9.31 -4.71 13.65
N LYS A 71 9.97 -4.52 12.52
CA LYS A 71 10.29 -5.63 11.61
C LYS A 71 11.13 -6.65 12.33
N GLY A 72 10.88 -7.94 12.04
CA GLY A 72 11.65 -9.03 12.62
C GLY A 72 13.08 -9.10 12.07
N PRO A 73 13.91 -10.01 12.64
CA PRO A 73 15.32 -10.10 12.25
C PRO A 73 15.56 -10.64 10.83
N ASN A 74 14.54 -11.25 10.22
CA ASN A 74 14.67 -11.85 8.89
C ASN A 74 14.13 -10.94 7.78
N TYR A 75 13.81 -9.70 8.11
CA TYR A 75 13.23 -8.76 7.13
C TYR A 75 14.17 -8.56 5.94
N LYS A 76 13.58 -8.64 4.74
CA LYS A 76 14.25 -8.35 3.47
C LYS A 76 13.43 -7.29 2.72
N LYS A 77 14.08 -6.17 2.43
CA LYS A 77 13.47 -5.10 1.63
C LYS A 77 13.14 -5.63 0.23
N PRO A 78 11.97 -5.25 -0.35
CA PRO A 78 11.65 -5.69 -1.72
C PRO A 78 12.57 -5.03 -2.73
N HIS A 79 13.00 -5.80 -3.72
CA HIS A 79 13.75 -5.30 -4.86
C HIS A 79 12.78 -5.08 -6.02
N LEU A 80 12.61 -3.84 -6.45
CA LEU A 80 11.59 -3.47 -7.44
C LEU A 80 12.13 -2.66 -8.61
N ASN A 81 13.40 -2.23 -8.57
CA ASN A 81 13.94 -1.31 -9.57
C ASN A 81 14.04 -1.91 -10.98
N ASP A 82 13.99 -3.23 -11.11
CA ASP A 82 14.05 -3.90 -12.40
C ASP A 82 12.69 -4.11 -13.06
N LEU A 83 11.64 -3.71 -12.39
CA LEU A 83 10.27 -3.88 -12.91
C LEU A 83 9.84 -2.75 -13.83
#